data_23df011b1062afb7aca6b729662b1f00
#
_entry.id   23df011b1062afb7aca6b729662b1f00
#
_cell.length_a   1.000
_cell.length_b   1.000
_cell.length_c   1.000
_cell.angle_alpha   90.00
_cell.angle_beta   90.00
_cell.angle_gamma   90.00
#
_symmetry.space_group_name_H-M   'P 1'
#
loop_
_entity.id
_entity.type
_entity.pdbx_description
1 polymer ?
#
loop_
_entity_poly.entity_id
_entity_poly.type
_entity_poly.pdbx_seq_one_letter_code
_entity_poly.pdbx_strand_id
1 'polypeptide(L)'
;MINYESLSQIISATGLRLVLVQGYPSPWGHAVKAMMEYKGLVYRTGAQKAGEDNTELLNWAGVNSGPVVAWDSGAPLNRWNDILFLLERLNPERNLVPSDGSLRVQCMGLSHEICGELGLGWNRRLSMFRPIVDSSDRPDDFMKMADKWGYNQTDV
;
A
#
# COMPACT_ATOMS: atom_id res chain seq x y z
N MET A 1 18.71 -1.46 -3.35
CA MET A 1 18.23 -0.50 -2.31
C MET A 1 17.25 0.45 -2.97
N ILE A 2 16.09 0.72 -2.38
CA ILE A 2 15.13 1.68 -2.96
C ILE A 2 15.70 3.10 -2.73
N ASN A 3 15.76 3.89 -3.79
CA ASN A 3 16.12 5.30 -3.67
C ASN A 3 14.86 6.12 -3.43
N TYR A 4 14.70 6.65 -2.21
CA TYR A 4 13.55 7.46 -1.84
C TYR A 4 13.83 8.94 -2.07
N GLU A 5 12.87 9.59 -2.70
CA GLU A 5 12.80 11.05 -2.83
C GLU A 5 11.95 11.66 -1.71
N SER A 6 12.06 12.97 -1.48
CA SER A 6 11.19 13.65 -0.53
C SER A 6 9.72 13.65 -1.00
N LEU A 7 8.77 13.70 -0.05
CA LEU A 7 7.34 13.74 -0.41
C LEU A 7 7.00 14.96 -1.27
N SER A 8 7.58 16.14 -0.97
CA SER A 8 7.38 17.34 -1.79
C SER A 8 7.83 17.16 -3.25
N GLN A 9 8.96 16.49 -3.47
CA GLN A 9 9.42 16.15 -4.82
C GLN A 9 8.46 15.17 -5.53
N ILE A 10 7.94 14.18 -4.81
CA ILE A 10 6.99 13.20 -5.35
C ILE A 10 5.65 13.87 -5.68
N ILE A 11 5.14 14.73 -4.82
CA ILE A 11 3.86 15.43 -5.00
C ILE A 11 3.91 16.34 -6.23
N SER A 12 5.02 17.07 -6.42
CA SER A 12 5.20 17.99 -7.55
C SER A 12 5.60 17.31 -8.86
N ALA A 13 5.96 16.03 -8.83
CA ALA A 13 6.42 15.31 -10.01
C ALA A 13 5.26 14.90 -10.93
N THR A 14 5.60 14.68 -12.20
CA THR A 14 4.77 14.01 -13.20
C THR A 14 5.16 12.55 -13.38
N GLY A 15 4.40 11.81 -14.14
CA GLY A 15 4.63 10.38 -14.37
C GLY A 15 4.12 9.50 -13.21
N LEU A 16 4.56 8.25 -13.21
CA LEU A 16 4.14 7.28 -12.20
C LEU A 16 4.94 7.45 -10.92
N ARG A 17 4.23 7.58 -9.80
CA ARG A 17 4.79 7.83 -8.48
C ARG A 17 4.25 6.83 -7.49
N LEU A 18 5.10 6.33 -6.62
CA LEU A 18 4.79 5.35 -5.59
C LEU A 18 5.33 5.83 -4.24
N VAL A 19 4.46 5.99 -3.25
CA VAL A 19 4.85 6.23 -1.86
C VAL A 19 4.76 4.92 -1.09
N LEU A 20 5.86 4.55 -0.45
CA LEU A 20 5.99 3.33 0.36
C LEU A 20 6.38 3.66 1.79
N VAL A 21 5.98 2.81 2.72
CA VAL A 21 6.54 2.88 4.09
C VAL A 21 8.03 2.55 4.05
N GLN A 22 8.83 3.41 4.67
CA GLN A 22 10.27 3.24 4.78
C GLN A 22 10.63 2.44 6.04
N GLY A 23 11.57 1.50 5.91
CA GLY A 23 12.15 0.78 7.05
C GLY A 23 11.33 -0.42 7.53
N TYR A 24 10.11 -0.62 7.04
CA TYR A 24 9.26 -1.74 7.41
C TYR A 24 8.79 -2.53 6.20
N PRO A 25 8.75 -3.87 6.26
CA PRO A 25 8.16 -4.67 5.19
C PRO A 25 6.64 -4.48 5.19
N SER A 26 6.11 -3.88 4.12
CA SER A 26 4.67 -3.75 3.90
C SER A 26 4.23 -4.70 2.80
N PRO A 27 3.41 -5.73 3.08
CA PRO A 27 2.94 -6.65 2.05
C PRO A 27 2.23 -5.93 0.90
N TRP A 28 1.40 -4.94 1.21
CA TRP A 28 0.70 -4.14 0.19
C TRP A 28 1.66 -3.29 -0.64
N GLY A 29 2.64 -2.65 0.01
CA GLY A 29 3.69 -1.87 -0.68
C GLY A 29 4.54 -2.75 -1.59
N HIS A 30 4.94 -3.94 -1.12
CA HIS A 30 5.69 -4.91 -1.93
C HIS A 30 4.86 -5.44 -3.10
N ALA A 31 3.56 -5.70 -2.90
CA ALA A 31 2.68 -6.15 -3.98
C ALA A 31 2.56 -5.09 -5.09
N VAL A 32 2.35 -3.82 -4.74
CA VAL A 32 2.30 -2.72 -5.71
C VAL A 32 3.61 -2.59 -6.47
N LYS A 33 4.75 -2.63 -5.75
CA LYS A 33 6.08 -2.59 -6.37
C LYS A 33 6.27 -3.76 -7.35
N ALA A 34 5.92 -4.98 -6.95
CA ALA A 34 6.03 -6.16 -7.81
C ALA A 34 5.14 -6.07 -9.07
N MET A 35 3.92 -5.54 -8.94
CA MET A 35 3.04 -5.29 -10.09
C MET A 35 3.67 -4.29 -11.06
N MET A 36 4.23 -3.18 -10.58
CA MET A 36 4.89 -2.19 -11.43
C MET A 36 6.11 -2.77 -12.15
N GLU A 37 6.93 -3.53 -11.43
CA GLU A 37 8.11 -4.20 -11.99
C GLU A 37 7.75 -5.26 -13.02
N TYR A 38 6.76 -6.10 -12.74
CA TYR A 38 6.25 -7.07 -13.70
C TYR A 38 5.77 -6.40 -14.98
N LYS A 39 5.05 -5.29 -14.85
CA LYS A 39 4.57 -4.50 -16.00
C LYS A 39 5.67 -3.70 -16.70
N GLY A 40 6.88 -3.66 -16.16
CA GLY A 40 7.99 -2.89 -16.72
C GLY A 40 7.77 -1.37 -16.68
N LEU A 41 6.99 -0.89 -15.72
CA LEU A 41 6.69 0.52 -15.55
C LEU A 41 7.83 1.23 -14.81
N VAL A 42 8.24 2.39 -15.32
CA VAL A 42 9.20 3.27 -14.65
C VAL A 42 8.43 4.19 -13.71
N TYR A 43 8.90 4.30 -12.47
CA TYR A 43 8.24 5.10 -11.44
C TYR A 43 9.25 5.75 -10.49
N ARG A 44 8.83 6.83 -9.84
CA ARG A 44 9.58 7.50 -8.77
C ARG A 44 9.03 7.05 -7.42
N THR A 45 9.88 6.99 -6.40
CA THR A 45 9.51 6.46 -5.08
C THR A 45 9.69 7.49 -3.98
N GLY A 46 8.65 7.73 -3.21
CA GLY A 46 8.66 8.55 -2.00
C GLY A 46 8.56 7.71 -0.73
N ALA A 47 9.04 8.27 0.37
CA ALA A 47 9.00 7.63 1.67
C ALA A 47 7.82 8.11 2.53
N GLN A 48 7.05 7.17 3.06
CA GLN A 48 6.17 7.38 4.20
C GLN A 48 6.89 6.88 5.46
N LYS A 49 6.91 7.67 6.50
CA LYS A 49 7.57 7.31 7.77
C LYS A 49 6.57 6.66 8.72
N ALA A 50 6.88 5.44 9.14
CA ALA A 50 6.04 4.73 10.09
C ALA A 50 6.02 5.44 11.44
N GLY A 51 4.84 5.52 12.08
CA GLY A 51 4.67 6.17 13.39
C GLY A 51 4.59 7.71 13.36
N GLU A 52 4.98 8.38 12.24
CA GLU A 52 4.84 9.82 12.08
C GLU A 52 3.45 10.20 11.52
N ASP A 53 3.05 11.46 11.68
CA ASP A 53 1.77 11.98 11.19
C ASP A 53 1.67 12.03 9.67
N ASN A 54 2.81 12.14 8.98
CA ASN A 54 2.90 12.22 7.52
C ASN A 54 1.92 13.27 6.94
N THR A 55 1.87 14.45 7.54
CA THR A 55 0.89 15.53 7.24
C THR A 55 0.89 15.89 5.76
N GLU A 56 2.05 15.95 5.11
CA GLU A 56 2.17 16.25 3.69
C GLU A 56 1.50 15.16 2.82
N LEU A 57 1.68 13.89 3.18
CA LEU A 57 1.02 12.78 2.51
C LEU A 57 -0.49 12.80 2.74
N LEU A 58 -0.92 13.08 3.98
CA LEU A 58 -2.32 13.19 4.34
C LEU A 58 -3.02 14.30 3.55
N ASN A 59 -2.40 15.47 3.43
CA ASN A 59 -2.96 16.60 2.68
C ASN A 59 -3.06 16.31 1.18
N TRP A 60 -2.11 15.55 0.62
CA TRP A 60 -2.09 15.22 -0.80
C TRP A 60 -3.01 14.05 -1.15
N ALA A 61 -2.97 12.98 -0.37
CA ALA A 61 -3.60 11.70 -0.72
C ALA A 61 -4.83 11.34 0.14
N GLY A 62 -5.16 12.15 1.16
CA GLY A 62 -6.25 11.86 2.09
C GLY A 62 -5.94 10.71 3.06
N VAL A 63 -4.73 10.15 3.02
CA VAL A 63 -4.26 9.08 3.89
C VAL A 63 -2.83 9.35 4.36
N ASN A 64 -2.47 8.86 5.54
CA ASN A 64 -1.14 9.04 6.11
C ASN A 64 -0.30 7.75 6.10
N SER A 65 -0.66 6.78 5.27
CA SER A 65 0.03 5.49 5.12
C SER A 65 0.13 5.07 3.66
N GLY A 66 1.22 4.33 3.32
CA GLY A 66 1.43 3.73 2.01
C GLY A 66 0.84 2.31 1.90
N PRO A 67 0.69 1.76 0.68
CA PRO A 67 1.12 2.38 -0.57
C PRO A 67 0.17 3.48 -1.06
N VAL A 68 0.73 4.51 -1.69
CA VAL A 68 -0.02 5.50 -2.47
C VAL A 68 0.58 5.58 -3.86
N VAL A 69 -0.25 5.54 -4.88
CA VAL A 69 0.17 5.62 -6.29
C VAL A 69 -0.54 6.78 -6.96
N ALA A 70 0.18 7.56 -7.76
CA ALA A 70 -0.40 8.58 -8.61
C ALA A 70 0.23 8.56 -10.01
N TRP A 71 -0.55 8.96 -11.01
CA TRP A 71 -0.13 9.12 -12.39
C TRP A 71 -0.42 10.54 -12.87
N ASP A 72 0.60 11.26 -13.31
CA ASP A 72 0.52 12.64 -13.78
C ASP A 72 -0.33 13.55 -12.84
N SER A 73 -1.32 14.25 -13.38
CA SER A 73 -2.23 15.10 -12.62
C SER A 73 -3.41 14.36 -11.99
N GLY A 74 -3.46 13.03 -12.12
CA GLY A 74 -4.51 12.21 -11.54
C GLY A 74 -4.48 12.19 -10.01
N ALA A 75 -5.66 11.98 -9.41
CA ALA A 75 -5.77 11.85 -7.96
C ALA A 75 -4.95 10.67 -7.44
N PRO A 76 -4.30 10.81 -6.27
CA PRO A 76 -3.61 9.71 -5.62
C PRO A 76 -4.55 8.55 -5.27
N LEU A 77 -4.09 7.33 -5.49
CA LEU A 77 -4.81 6.09 -5.21
C LEU A 77 -4.12 5.33 -4.08
N ASN A 78 -4.88 4.83 -3.13
CA ASN A 78 -4.37 4.07 -1.98
C ASN A 78 -5.02 2.69 -1.81
N ARG A 79 -6.05 2.38 -2.59
CA ARG A 79 -6.71 1.07 -2.57
C ARG A 79 -6.04 0.16 -3.59
N TRP A 80 -5.77 -1.08 -3.18
CA TRP A 80 -5.04 -2.04 -4.00
C TRP A 80 -5.70 -2.31 -5.37
N ASN A 81 -7.03 -2.39 -5.41
CA ASN A 81 -7.79 -2.61 -6.64
C ASN A 81 -7.73 -1.41 -7.60
N ASP A 82 -7.83 -0.17 -7.06
CA ASP A 82 -7.74 1.03 -7.87
C ASP A 82 -6.33 1.18 -8.48
N ILE A 83 -5.31 0.86 -7.67
CA ILE A 83 -3.92 0.81 -8.13
C ILE A 83 -3.75 -0.26 -9.21
N LEU A 84 -4.26 -1.48 -8.99
CA LEU A 84 -4.22 -2.56 -9.99
C LEU A 84 -4.81 -2.10 -11.33
N PHE A 85 -6.01 -1.51 -11.32
CA PHE A 85 -6.66 -1.05 -12.54
C PHE A 85 -5.94 0.13 -13.21
N LEU A 86 -5.31 1.02 -12.45
CA LEU A 86 -4.43 2.03 -13.01
C LEU A 86 -3.26 1.37 -13.77
N LEU A 87 -2.57 0.42 -13.13
CA LEU A 87 -1.44 -0.27 -13.73
C LEU A 87 -1.83 -1.10 -14.96
N GLU A 88 -3.03 -1.72 -14.97
CA GLU A 88 -3.58 -2.41 -16.14
C GLU A 88 -3.75 -1.45 -17.33
N ARG A 89 -4.22 -0.22 -17.10
CA ARG A 89 -4.35 0.79 -18.15
C ARG A 89 -3.01 1.31 -18.68
N LEU A 90 -2.01 1.44 -17.80
CA LEU A 90 -0.69 1.98 -18.18
C LEU A 90 0.12 1.01 -19.04
N ASN A 91 -0.04 -0.29 -18.82
CA ASN A 91 0.56 -1.31 -19.70
C ASN A 91 -0.41 -2.50 -19.89
N PRO A 92 -1.29 -2.47 -20.89
CA PRO A 92 -2.26 -3.52 -21.13
C PRO A 92 -1.65 -4.81 -21.71
N GLU A 93 -0.41 -4.78 -22.20
CA GLU A 93 0.22 -5.97 -22.82
C GLU A 93 0.68 -7.00 -21.78
N ARG A 94 1.02 -6.54 -20.58
CA ARG A 94 1.41 -7.40 -19.44
C ARG A 94 0.29 -7.53 -18.43
N ASN A 95 -0.76 -8.25 -18.80
CA ASN A 95 -1.95 -8.40 -17.96
C ASN A 95 -1.64 -9.10 -16.63
N LEU A 96 -2.11 -8.53 -15.54
CA LEU A 96 -2.17 -9.14 -14.20
C LEU A 96 -3.54 -9.76 -13.97
N VAL A 97 -4.57 -9.20 -14.62
CA VAL A 97 -5.95 -9.67 -14.50
C VAL A 97 -6.30 -10.52 -15.73
N PRO A 98 -6.78 -11.76 -15.58
CA PRO A 98 -7.14 -12.62 -16.69
C PRO A 98 -8.17 -11.98 -17.62
N SER A 99 -8.04 -12.23 -18.94
CA SER A 99 -9.02 -11.80 -19.94
C SER A 99 -10.29 -12.66 -19.94
N ASP A 100 -10.18 -13.93 -19.58
CA ASP A 100 -11.35 -14.82 -19.39
C ASP A 100 -12.20 -14.35 -18.21
N GLY A 101 -13.51 -14.25 -18.44
CA GLY A 101 -14.45 -13.70 -17.45
C GLY A 101 -14.53 -14.53 -16.17
N SER A 102 -14.51 -15.84 -16.27
CA SER A 102 -14.59 -16.76 -15.13
C SER A 102 -13.33 -16.71 -14.28
N LEU A 103 -12.17 -16.76 -14.92
CA LEU A 103 -10.88 -16.63 -14.24
C LEU A 103 -10.69 -15.24 -13.63
N ARG A 104 -11.21 -14.20 -14.28
CA ARG A 104 -11.21 -12.83 -13.74
C ARG A 104 -11.98 -12.72 -12.43
N VAL A 105 -13.19 -13.29 -12.37
CA VAL A 105 -14.01 -13.30 -11.16
C VAL A 105 -13.27 -14.03 -10.04
N GLN A 106 -12.68 -15.18 -10.31
CA GLN A 106 -11.90 -15.94 -9.34
C GLN A 106 -10.66 -15.15 -8.87
N CYS A 107 -9.92 -14.57 -9.80
CA CYS A 107 -8.73 -13.76 -9.50
C CYS A 107 -9.09 -12.58 -8.57
N MET A 108 -10.14 -11.83 -8.91
CA MET A 108 -10.56 -10.68 -8.11
C MET A 108 -11.12 -11.12 -6.75
N GLY A 109 -11.92 -12.20 -6.70
CA GLY A 109 -12.44 -12.76 -5.46
C GLY A 109 -11.31 -13.17 -4.51
N LEU A 110 -10.36 -13.99 -4.97
CA LEU A 110 -9.19 -14.39 -4.17
C LEU A 110 -8.34 -13.19 -3.74
N SER A 111 -8.17 -12.20 -4.62
CA SER A 111 -7.43 -10.98 -4.26
C SER A 111 -8.12 -10.19 -3.15
N HIS A 112 -9.45 -10.13 -3.14
CA HIS A 112 -10.21 -9.50 -2.05
C HIS A 112 -10.08 -10.28 -0.73
N GLU A 113 -10.17 -11.61 -0.76
CA GLU A 113 -9.96 -12.46 0.42
C GLU A 113 -8.55 -12.30 1.02
N ILE A 114 -7.54 -12.02 0.19
CA ILE A 114 -6.15 -11.87 0.64
C ILE A 114 -5.84 -10.43 1.04
N CYS A 115 -6.16 -9.46 0.17
CA CYS A 115 -5.72 -8.07 0.27
C CYS A 115 -6.77 -7.12 0.83
N GLY A 116 -8.04 -7.54 0.90
CA GLY A 116 -9.14 -6.71 1.37
C GLY A 116 -9.06 -6.40 2.86
N GLU A 117 -9.88 -5.46 3.29
CA GLU A 117 -10.06 -5.14 4.70
C GLU A 117 -10.60 -6.37 5.44
N LEU A 118 -9.99 -6.69 6.58
CA LEU A 118 -10.24 -7.93 7.35
C LEU A 118 -9.94 -9.23 6.59
N GLY A 119 -9.31 -9.15 5.42
CA GLY A 119 -8.85 -10.32 4.67
C GLY A 119 -7.66 -11.02 5.33
N LEU A 120 -7.20 -12.11 4.69
CA LEU A 120 -6.10 -12.93 5.22
C LEU A 120 -4.84 -12.14 5.56
N GLY A 121 -4.41 -11.22 4.68
CA GLY A 121 -3.23 -10.40 4.91
C GLY A 121 -3.36 -9.45 6.09
N TRP A 122 -4.56 -8.88 6.27
CA TRP A 122 -4.89 -8.02 7.41
C TRP A 122 -4.84 -8.81 8.73
N ASN A 123 -5.59 -9.90 8.82
CA ASN A 123 -5.67 -10.73 10.02
C ASN A 123 -4.32 -11.35 10.39
N ARG A 124 -3.55 -11.82 9.39
CA ARG A 124 -2.20 -12.30 9.63
C ARG A 124 -1.30 -11.22 10.25
N ARG A 125 -1.37 -9.98 9.76
CA ARG A 125 -0.60 -8.87 10.35
C ARG A 125 -0.98 -8.65 11.81
N LEU A 126 -2.28 -8.58 12.12
CA LEU A 126 -2.77 -8.43 13.48
C LEU A 126 -2.23 -9.55 14.37
N SER A 127 -2.38 -10.80 13.95
CA SER A 127 -1.89 -11.97 14.67
C SER A 127 -0.37 -11.95 14.92
N MET A 128 0.42 -11.56 13.92
CA MET A 128 1.89 -11.50 14.05
C MET A 128 2.36 -10.44 15.06
N PHE A 129 1.66 -9.33 15.16
CA PHE A 129 2.05 -8.22 16.04
C PHE A 129 1.38 -8.27 17.41
N ARG A 130 0.39 -9.15 17.62
CA ARG A 130 -0.33 -9.28 18.88
C ARG A 130 0.59 -9.44 20.09
N PRO A 131 1.65 -10.29 20.08
CA PRO A 131 2.55 -10.41 21.21
C PRO A 131 3.28 -9.12 21.58
N ILE A 132 3.54 -8.24 20.60
CA ILE A 132 4.17 -6.95 20.84
C ILE A 132 3.15 -5.96 21.42
N VAL A 133 1.92 -5.95 20.90
CA VAL A 133 0.83 -5.10 21.42
C VAL A 133 0.54 -5.40 22.89
N ASP A 134 0.54 -6.68 23.25
CA ASP A 134 0.23 -7.16 24.59
C ASP A 134 1.42 -7.03 25.57
N SER A 135 2.63 -6.70 25.08
CA SER A 135 3.84 -6.56 25.90
C SER A 135 3.81 -5.27 26.73
N SER A 136 4.23 -5.36 28.00
CA SER A 136 4.47 -4.18 28.86
C SER A 136 5.63 -3.31 28.39
N ASP A 137 6.59 -3.89 27.68
CA ASP A 137 7.81 -3.23 27.23
C ASP A 137 7.70 -2.69 25.79
N ARG A 138 6.47 -2.60 25.27
CA ARG A 138 6.23 -2.10 23.91
C ARG A 138 6.64 -0.62 23.78
N PRO A 139 7.27 -0.22 22.66
CA PRO A 139 7.55 1.19 22.39
C PRO A 139 6.26 2.01 22.25
N ASP A 140 6.23 3.23 22.81
CA ASP A 140 5.05 4.11 22.71
C ASP A 140 4.63 4.39 21.26
N ASP A 141 5.60 4.58 20.35
CA ASP A 141 5.33 4.80 18.93
C ASP A 141 4.71 3.59 18.24
N PHE A 142 4.92 2.40 18.79
CA PHE A 142 4.32 1.18 18.24
C PHE A 142 2.79 1.17 18.37
N MET A 143 2.24 1.71 19.47
CA MET A 143 0.79 1.78 19.66
C MET A 143 0.12 2.72 18.66
N LYS A 144 0.72 3.85 18.32
CA LYS A 144 0.20 4.74 17.26
C LYS A 144 0.11 4.01 15.90
N MET A 145 1.07 3.14 15.64
CA MET A 145 1.08 2.33 14.42
C MET A 145 0.05 1.19 14.49
N ALA A 146 -0.08 0.55 15.65
CA ALA A 146 -1.04 -0.53 15.89
C ALA A 146 -2.49 -0.03 15.76
N ASP A 147 -2.79 1.17 16.24
CA ASP A 147 -4.11 1.80 16.10
C ASP A 147 -4.50 1.96 14.63
N LYS A 148 -3.56 2.38 13.78
CA LYS A 148 -3.76 2.45 12.32
C LYS A 148 -4.02 1.07 11.67
N TRP A 149 -3.58 0.00 12.30
CA TRP A 149 -3.78 -1.37 11.85
C TRP A 149 -5.08 -2.00 12.37
N GLY A 150 -5.85 -1.28 13.17
CA GLY A 150 -7.15 -1.70 13.65
C GLY A 150 -7.14 -2.52 14.94
N TYR A 151 -6.04 -2.52 15.71
CA TYR A 151 -6.00 -3.23 17.00
C TYR A 151 -7.03 -2.75 18.02
N ASN A 152 -7.49 -1.49 17.91
CA ASN A 152 -8.52 -0.94 18.78
C ASN A 152 -9.95 -1.21 18.28
N GLN A 153 -10.11 -1.78 17.09
CA GLN A 153 -11.41 -1.95 16.44
C GLN A 153 -11.88 -3.41 16.39
N THR A 154 -11.01 -4.34 16.73
CA THR A 154 -11.31 -5.76 16.67
C THR A 154 -10.94 -6.43 17.97
N ASP A 155 -11.92 -7.01 18.67
CA ASP A 155 -11.71 -8.06 19.64
C ASP A 155 -11.21 -9.31 18.89
N VAL A 156 -9.91 -9.37 18.64
CA VAL A 156 -9.26 -10.50 17.97
C VAL A 156 -8.69 -11.44 19.02
#